data_fb294ada2b0360502b2cd9193cf7c2bc
#
_entry.id   fb294ada2b0360502b2cd9193cf7c2bc
#
_cell.length_a   1.000
_cell.length_b   1.000
_cell.length_c   1.000
_cell.angle_alpha   90.00
_cell.angle_beta   90.00
_cell.angle_gamma   90.00
#
_symmetry.space_group_name_H-M   'P 1'
#
loop_
_entity.id
_entity.type
_entity.pdbx_description
1 polymer ?
#
loop_
_entity_poly.entity_id
_entity_poly.type
_entity_poly.pdbx_seq_one_letter_code
_entity_poly.pdbx_strand_id
1 'polypeptide(L)'
;MAKDIICLAIESSCDDGRDVLSNIIATQIDIHKKYGGVVPEIASRNHVENITYVVKEAIEKAGIKLEDVDMIGCTYGPGLVGALLVGLSTAKAMAYALNKPLVGVHHIEGHIAANYITHKELTPPYLCLVVSGGHSHLVYVEDYTKFNVLGK
;
A
#
# COMPACT_ATOMS: atom_id res chain seq x y z
N MET A 1 -2.90 14.06 -25.29
CA MET A 1 -2.01 13.45 -24.28
C MET A 1 -2.89 12.86 -23.20
N ALA A 2 -2.67 11.62 -22.79
CA ALA A 2 -3.38 11.08 -21.63
C ALA A 2 -2.99 11.92 -20.39
N LYS A 3 -3.97 12.28 -19.56
CA LYS A 3 -3.71 12.98 -18.29
C LYS A 3 -3.03 11.96 -17.35
N ASP A 4 -1.96 12.36 -16.70
CA ASP A 4 -1.35 11.55 -15.65
C ASP A 4 -2.36 11.38 -14.51
N ILE A 5 -2.52 10.15 -14.04
CA ILE A 5 -3.45 9.79 -12.96
C ILE A 5 -2.67 9.83 -11.64
N ILE A 6 -3.15 10.63 -10.69
CA ILE A 6 -2.59 10.71 -9.35
C ILE A 6 -3.37 9.77 -8.44
N CYS A 7 -2.67 8.76 -7.90
CA CYS A 7 -3.21 7.83 -6.93
C CYS A 7 -2.65 8.14 -5.53
N LEU A 8 -3.52 8.26 -4.54
CA LEU A 8 -3.14 8.22 -3.13
C LEU A 8 -3.36 6.80 -2.62
N ALA A 9 -2.28 6.09 -2.32
CA ALA A 9 -2.34 4.74 -1.79
C ALA A 9 -2.15 4.75 -0.25
N ILE A 10 -3.03 4.02 0.44
CA ILE A 10 -2.94 3.78 1.89
C ILE A 10 -2.60 2.30 2.09
N GLU A 11 -1.36 2.06 2.47
CA GLU A 11 -0.86 0.74 2.78
C GLU A 11 -0.38 0.71 4.23
N SER A 12 -0.88 -0.23 4.98
CA SER A 12 -0.37 -0.49 6.32
C SER A 12 0.86 -1.42 6.31
N SER A 13 1.41 -1.73 5.12
CA SER A 13 2.58 -2.58 4.97
C SER A 13 3.54 -2.34 3.78
N CYS A 14 3.18 -1.71 2.63
CA CYS A 14 4.10 -1.40 1.49
C CYS A 14 3.50 -0.47 0.42
N ASP A 15 4.36 0.10 -0.45
CA ASP A 15 4.05 1.15 -1.43
C ASP A 15 3.97 0.65 -2.87
N ASP A 16 3.14 1.33 -3.70
CA ASP A 16 2.97 1.03 -5.13
C ASP A 16 2.88 2.29 -6.02
N GLY A 17 3.46 2.20 -7.21
CA GLY A 17 3.42 3.22 -8.27
C GLY A 17 4.72 3.28 -9.06
N ARG A 18 4.68 3.68 -10.36
CA ARG A 18 5.91 3.79 -11.20
C ARG A 18 6.69 5.08 -10.96
N ASP A 19 5.98 6.16 -10.65
CA ASP A 19 6.57 7.44 -10.29
C ASP A 19 6.00 7.87 -8.94
N VAL A 20 6.85 7.75 -7.90
CA VAL A 20 6.47 8.04 -6.51
C VAL A 20 6.69 9.52 -6.25
N LEU A 21 5.60 10.27 -6.05
CA LEU A 21 5.66 11.69 -5.70
C LEU A 21 6.06 11.89 -4.24
N SER A 22 5.59 11.03 -3.35
CA SER A 22 5.99 11.00 -1.94
C SER A 22 5.78 9.61 -1.36
N ASN A 23 6.58 9.26 -0.35
CA ASN A 23 6.45 8.03 0.43
C ASN A 23 6.65 8.38 1.91
N ILE A 24 5.63 8.13 2.74
CA ILE A 24 5.64 8.41 4.18
C ILE A 24 5.48 7.10 4.93
N ILE A 25 6.49 6.76 5.71
CA ILE A 25 6.52 5.54 6.51
C ILE A 25 6.42 5.91 7.99
N ALA A 26 5.28 5.61 8.62
CA ALA A 26 5.10 5.71 10.07
C ALA A 26 5.55 4.40 10.73
N THR A 27 6.84 4.26 10.98
CA THR A 27 7.40 3.04 11.59
C THR A 27 6.98 2.90 13.06
N GLN A 28 6.65 1.67 13.46
CA GLN A 28 6.31 1.31 14.84
C GLN A 28 7.35 0.36 15.46
N ILE A 29 8.52 0.22 14.83
CA ILE A 29 9.57 -0.75 15.22
C ILE A 29 9.97 -0.56 16.69
N ASP A 30 10.20 0.67 17.13
CA ASP A 30 10.69 0.93 18.49
C ASP A 30 9.62 0.67 19.56
N ILE A 31 8.34 0.76 19.21
CA ILE A 31 7.23 0.40 20.08
C ILE A 31 7.20 -1.11 20.25
N HIS A 32 7.23 -1.85 19.16
CA HIS A 32 7.10 -3.31 19.14
C HIS A 32 8.34 -4.04 19.67
N LYS A 33 9.53 -3.46 19.57
CA LYS A 33 10.75 -4.00 20.21
C LYS A 33 10.59 -4.24 21.71
N LYS A 34 9.84 -3.39 22.41
CA LYS A 34 9.60 -3.52 23.85
C LYS A 34 8.78 -4.76 24.22
N TYR A 35 8.06 -5.33 23.27
CA TYR A 35 7.19 -6.49 23.45
C TYR A 35 7.76 -7.76 22.79
N GLY A 36 8.96 -7.68 22.21
CA GLY A 36 9.59 -8.82 21.52
C GLY A 36 8.93 -9.19 20.18
N GLY A 37 8.00 -8.39 19.66
CA GLY A 37 7.29 -8.61 18.40
C GLY A 37 6.06 -7.74 18.27
N VAL A 38 5.35 -7.89 17.14
CA VAL A 38 4.18 -7.08 16.83
C VAL A 38 3.01 -7.45 17.75
N VAL A 39 2.46 -6.45 18.44
CA VAL A 39 1.22 -6.56 19.22
C VAL A 39 0.08 -5.94 18.39
N PRO A 40 -0.88 -6.73 17.88
CA PRO A 40 -1.90 -6.27 16.94
C PRO A 40 -2.73 -5.08 17.41
N GLU A 41 -3.12 -5.07 18.69
CA GLU A 41 -3.92 -3.99 19.27
C GLU A 41 -3.12 -2.68 19.35
N ILE A 42 -1.87 -2.75 19.77
CA ILE A 42 -0.98 -1.58 19.83
C ILE A 42 -0.75 -1.04 18.42
N ALA A 43 -0.50 -1.91 17.45
CA ALA A 43 -0.33 -1.52 16.05
C ALA A 43 -1.56 -0.76 15.53
N SER A 44 -2.76 -1.30 15.76
CA SER A 44 -4.00 -0.68 15.31
C SER A 44 -4.23 0.69 15.93
N ARG A 45 -4.02 0.84 17.25
CA ARG A 45 -4.16 2.12 17.95
C ARG A 45 -3.20 3.18 17.39
N ASN A 46 -1.94 2.83 17.18
CA ASN A 46 -0.96 3.72 16.57
C ASN A 46 -1.35 4.16 15.14
N HIS A 47 -1.91 3.24 14.36
CA HIS A 47 -2.41 3.60 13.03
C HIS A 47 -3.55 4.61 13.11
N VAL A 48 -4.51 4.44 14.04
CA VAL A 48 -5.61 5.41 14.25
C VAL A 48 -5.07 6.79 14.58
N GLU A 49 -4.08 6.88 15.47
CA GLU A 49 -3.50 8.15 15.90
C GLU A 49 -2.73 8.87 14.79
N ASN A 50 -2.04 8.10 13.94
CA ASN A 50 -1.08 8.66 12.99
C ASN A 50 -1.62 8.83 11.56
N ILE A 51 -2.64 8.07 11.14
CA ILE A 51 -3.03 7.99 9.73
C ILE A 51 -3.35 9.36 9.10
N THR A 52 -3.99 10.24 9.85
CA THR A 52 -4.33 11.59 9.36
C THR A 52 -3.08 12.43 9.11
N TYR A 53 -2.09 12.33 10.00
CA TYR A 53 -0.82 13.06 9.85
C TYR A 53 0.00 12.49 8.69
N VAL A 54 0.04 11.17 8.54
CA VAL A 54 0.73 10.48 7.44
C VAL A 54 0.16 10.89 6.09
N VAL A 55 -1.16 10.88 5.96
CA VAL A 55 -1.85 11.32 4.72
C VAL A 55 -1.56 12.79 4.42
N LYS A 56 -1.66 13.66 5.43
CA LYS A 56 -1.36 15.09 5.27
C LYS A 56 0.09 15.31 4.80
N GLU A 57 1.03 14.66 5.46
CA GLU A 57 2.46 14.77 5.11
C GLU A 57 2.74 14.23 3.69
N ALA A 58 2.06 13.15 3.29
CA ALA A 58 2.19 12.59 1.94
C ALA A 58 1.76 13.60 0.87
N ILE A 59 0.62 14.24 1.04
CA ILE A 59 0.10 15.27 0.13
C ILE A 59 1.03 16.50 0.09
N GLU A 60 1.48 16.97 1.27
CA GLU A 60 2.39 18.12 1.36
C GLU A 60 3.73 17.84 0.67
N LYS A 61 4.35 16.69 0.92
CA LYS A 61 5.63 16.29 0.29
C LYS A 61 5.50 16.04 -1.21
N ALA A 62 4.35 15.56 -1.67
CA ALA A 62 4.07 15.42 -3.10
C ALA A 62 3.90 16.78 -3.81
N GLY A 63 3.70 17.88 -3.07
CA GLY A 63 3.49 19.21 -3.64
C GLY A 63 2.15 19.37 -4.37
N ILE A 64 1.16 18.56 -4.02
CA ILE A 64 -0.18 18.56 -4.60
C ILE A 64 -1.24 18.96 -3.58
N LYS A 65 -2.46 19.15 -4.04
CA LYS A 65 -3.63 19.30 -3.18
C LYS A 65 -4.41 17.98 -3.13
N LEU A 66 -5.19 17.79 -2.09
CA LEU A 66 -5.99 16.58 -1.94
C LEU A 66 -7.03 16.42 -3.08
N GLU A 67 -7.52 17.53 -3.60
CA GLU A 67 -8.47 17.58 -4.74
C GLU A 67 -7.85 17.11 -6.05
N ASP A 68 -6.51 17.19 -6.17
CA ASP A 68 -5.78 16.77 -7.38
C ASP A 68 -5.67 15.24 -7.49
N VAL A 69 -5.94 14.51 -6.38
CA VAL A 69 -5.97 13.06 -6.36
C VAL A 69 -7.10 12.55 -7.24
N ASP A 70 -6.79 11.64 -8.16
CA ASP A 70 -7.77 11.07 -9.10
C ASP A 70 -8.40 9.76 -8.58
N MET A 71 -7.68 9.00 -7.72
CA MET A 71 -8.14 7.74 -7.15
C MET A 71 -7.50 7.46 -5.79
N ILE A 72 -8.17 6.65 -4.97
CA ILE A 72 -7.66 6.19 -3.69
C ILE A 72 -7.39 4.68 -3.79
N GLY A 73 -6.16 4.27 -3.53
CA GLY A 73 -5.79 2.87 -3.36
C GLY A 73 -5.78 2.47 -1.89
N CYS A 74 -6.13 1.23 -1.57
CA CYS A 74 -6.01 0.74 -0.21
C CYS A 74 -5.81 -0.77 -0.17
N THR A 75 -4.87 -1.24 0.63
CA THR A 75 -4.71 -2.66 0.89
C THR A 75 -5.87 -3.20 1.71
N TYR A 76 -6.51 -4.26 1.19
CA TYR A 76 -7.60 -4.95 1.87
C TYR A 76 -7.17 -6.25 2.58
N GLY A 77 -5.98 -6.76 2.28
CA GLY A 77 -5.44 -7.99 2.85
C GLY A 77 -4.38 -8.64 1.97
N PRO A 78 -3.72 -9.70 2.47
CA PRO A 78 -3.73 -10.18 3.87
C PRO A 78 -2.99 -9.23 4.83
N GLY A 79 -3.28 -9.35 6.12
CA GLY A 79 -2.62 -8.57 7.18
C GLY A 79 -3.40 -8.58 8.49
N LEU A 80 -2.93 -7.84 9.49
CA LEU A 80 -3.60 -7.68 10.78
C LEU A 80 -4.93 -6.93 10.60
N VAL A 81 -6.04 -7.59 10.89
CA VAL A 81 -7.40 -7.08 10.64
C VAL A 81 -7.61 -5.68 11.21
N GLY A 82 -7.18 -5.42 12.45
CA GLY A 82 -7.32 -4.11 13.08
C GLY A 82 -6.56 -3.01 12.33
N ALA A 83 -5.32 -3.26 11.90
CA ALA A 83 -4.52 -2.33 11.12
C ALA A 83 -5.14 -2.08 9.74
N LEU A 84 -5.54 -3.15 9.04
CA LEU A 84 -6.21 -3.06 7.74
C LEU A 84 -7.50 -2.25 7.82
N LEU A 85 -8.31 -2.43 8.88
CA LEU A 85 -9.56 -1.68 9.07
C LEU A 85 -9.33 -0.18 9.22
N VAL A 86 -8.25 0.24 9.86
CA VAL A 86 -7.90 1.68 9.98
C VAL A 86 -7.63 2.27 8.60
N GLY A 87 -6.76 1.64 7.82
CA GLY A 87 -6.45 2.08 6.44
C GLY A 87 -7.68 2.08 5.55
N LEU A 88 -8.43 0.98 5.54
CA LEU A 88 -9.61 0.82 4.69
C LEU A 88 -10.73 1.81 5.04
N SER A 89 -10.97 2.06 6.33
CA SER A 89 -12.01 3.01 6.76
C SER A 89 -11.64 4.44 6.36
N THR A 90 -10.36 4.81 6.52
CA THR A 90 -9.84 6.10 6.09
C THR A 90 -9.94 6.27 4.58
N ALA A 91 -9.48 5.27 3.81
CA ALA A 91 -9.56 5.28 2.36
C ALA A 91 -11.00 5.41 1.84
N LYS A 92 -11.95 4.68 2.44
CA LYS A 92 -13.38 4.77 2.11
C LYS A 92 -13.93 6.17 2.41
N ALA A 93 -13.64 6.73 3.57
CA ALA A 93 -14.09 8.06 3.95
C ALA A 93 -13.55 9.12 2.98
N MET A 94 -12.27 9.04 2.62
CA MET A 94 -11.65 9.96 1.67
C MET A 94 -12.23 9.80 0.26
N ALA A 95 -12.35 8.57 -0.25
CA ALA A 95 -12.93 8.31 -1.56
C ALA A 95 -14.36 8.85 -1.66
N TYR A 96 -15.16 8.67 -0.61
CA TYR A 96 -16.51 9.20 -0.53
C TYR A 96 -16.54 10.74 -0.50
N ALA A 97 -15.74 11.35 0.39
CA ALA A 97 -15.71 12.80 0.56
C ALA A 97 -15.21 13.53 -0.70
N LEU A 98 -14.25 12.94 -1.41
CA LEU A 98 -13.66 13.50 -2.63
C LEU A 98 -14.42 13.10 -3.90
N ASN A 99 -15.41 12.22 -3.79
CA ASN A 99 -16.10 11.62 -4.94
C ASN A 99 -15.11 10.99 -5.95
N LYS A 100 -14.15 10.20 -5.43
CA LYS A 100 -13.12 9.53 -6.23
C LYS A 100 -13.27 8.01 -6.14
N PRO A 101 -12.85 7.27 -7.16
CA PRO A 101 -12.86 5.80 -7.10
C PRO A 101 -11.95 5.26 -6.00
N LEU A 102 -12.40 4.18 -5.34
CA LEU A 102 -11.61 3.40 -4.39
C LEU A 102 -11.19 2.10 -5.05
N VAL A 103 -9.90 1.79 -4.99
CA VAL A 103 -9.32 0.56 -5.53
C VAL A 103 -8.74 -0.28 -4.40
N GLY A 104 -9.20 -1.51 -4.28
CA GLY A 104 -8.64 -2.49 -3.34
C GLY A 104 -7.39 -3.14 -3.92
N VAL A 105 -6.31 -3.22 -3.14
CA VAL A 105 -5.05 -3.84 -3.51
C VAL A 105 -4.77 -5.03 -2.61
N HIS A 106 -4.33 -6.15 -3.19
CA HIS A 106 -3.87 -7.30 -2.42
C HIS A 106 -2.41 -7.08 -2.01
N HIS A 107 -2.11 -7.21 -0.71
CA HIS A 107 -0.80 -6.92 -0.14
C HIS A 107 0.38 -7.58 -0.89
N ILE A 108 0.24 -8.86 -1.23
CA ILE A 108 1.30 -9.59 -1.94
C ILE A 108 1.45 -9.11 -3.40
N GLU A 109 0.34 -8.73 -4.05
CA GLU A 109 0.38 -8.13 -5.38
C GLU A 109 1.07 -6.77 -5.34
N GLY A 110 0.85 -5.99 -4.26
CA GLY A 110 1.58 -4.76 -3.98
C GLY A 110 3.09 -4.97 -3.91
N HIS A 111 3.57 -5.99 -3.16
CA HIS A 111 4.99 -6.34 -3.12
C HIS A 111 5.57 -6.69 -4.50
N ILE A 112 4.80 -7.39 -5.33
CA ILE A 112 5.22 -7.69 -6.70
C ILE A 112 5.28 -6.41 -7.53
N ALA A 113 4.26 -5.57 -7.45
CA ALA A 113 4.15 -4.32 -8.21
C ALA A 113 5.22 -3.30 -7.81
N ALA A 114 5.70 -3.29 -6.56
CA ALA A 114 6.78 -2.42 -6.09
C ALA A 114 8.08 -2.55 -6.91
N ASN A 115 8.31 -3.71 -7.55
CA ASN A 115 9.46 -3.87 -8.45
C ASN A 115 9.41 -2.92 -9.64
N TYR A 116 8.24 -2.53 -10.11
CA TYR A 116 8.10 -1.59 -11.23
C TYR A 116 8.57 -0.16 -10.91
N ILE A 117 8.70 0.19 -9.63
CA ILE A 117 9.26 1.47 -9.18
C ILE A 117 10.75 1.54 -9.53
N THR A 118 11.47 0.48 -9.18
CA THR A 118 12.94 0.40 -9.37
C THR A 118 13.31 -0.07 -10.77
N HIS A 119 12.52 -0.99 -11.34
CA HIS A 119 12.76 -1.66 -12.61
C HIS A 119 11.69 -1.25 -13.62
N LYS A 120 11.79 -0.03 -14.14
CA LYS A 120 10.81 0.53 -15.09
C LYS A 120 10.73 -0.24 -16.42
N GLU A 121 11.80 -0.97 -16.76
CA GLU A 121 11.90 -1.85 -17.92
C GLU A 121 11.20 -3.20 -17.73
N LEU A 122 10.88 -3.58 -16.47
CA LEU A 122 10.25 -4.86 -16.16
C LEU A 122 8.82 -4.91 -16.74
N THR A 123 8.58 -5.92 -17.56
CA THR A 123 7.26 -6.13 -18.18
C THR A 123 6.84 -7.59 -18.02
N PRO A 124 5.57 -7.89 -17.77
CA PRO A 124 5.07 -9.26 -17.82
C PRO A 124 5.24 -9.90 -19.22
N PRO A 125 5.34 -11.23 -19.32
CA PRO A 125 5.25 -12.17 -18.20
C PRO A 125 6.62 -12.48 -17.55
N TYR A 126 6.60 -12.76 -16.23
CA TYR A 126 7.80 -13.20 -15.49
C TYR A 126 7.43 -14.03 -14.26
N LEU A 127 8.43 -14.67 -13.65
CA LEU A 127 8.30 -15.36 -12.36
C LEU A 127 8.79 -14.43 -11.25
N CYS A 128 8.01 -14.33 -10.19
CA CYS A 128 8.36 -13.58 -8.99
C CYS A 128 8.41 -14.51 -7.78
N LEU A 129 9.53 -14.50 -7.07
CA LEU A 129 9.67 -15.17 -5.77
C LEU A 129 9.49 -14.12 -4.67
N VAL A 130 8.38 -14.19 -3.95
CA VAL A 130 8.11 -13.36 -2.77
C VAL A 130 8.54 -14.14 -1.54
N VAL A 131 9.54 -13.64 -0.82
CA VAL A 131 10.04 -14.24 0.42
C VAL A 131 9.94 -13.23 1.54
N SER A 132 9.15 -13.53 2.55
CA SER A 132 8.99 -12.71 3.75
C SER A 132 9.08 -13.58 5.01
N GLY A 133 9.12 -12.96 6.19
CA GLY A 133 9.25 -13.68 7.46
C GLY A 133 8.14 -14.70 7.75
N GLY A 134 7.02 -14.64 7.08
CA GLY A 134 5.87 -15.54 7.28
C GLY A 134 5.38 -16.26 6.02
N HIS A 135 5.86 -15.88 4.84
CA HIS A 135 5.34 -16.41 3.56
C HIS A 135 6.45 -16.53 2.52
N SER A 136 6.39 -17.62 1.75
CA SER A 136 7.21 -17.81 0.55
C SER A 136 6.28 -18.20 -0.58
N HIS A 137 6.13 -17.33 -1.58
CA HIS A 137 5.26 -17.59 -2.73
C HIS A 137 6.07 -17.53 -4.03
N LEU A 138 5.90 -18.53 -4.87
CA LEU A 138 6.32 -18.45 -6.27
C LEU A 138 5.10 -18.06 -7.11
N VAL A 139 5.20 -16.92 -7.77
CA VAL A 139 4.08 -16.32 -8.52
C VAL A 139 4.48 -16.15 -9.97
N TYR A 140 3.66 -16.63 -10.89
CA TYR A 140 3.74 -16.29 -12.30
C TYR A 140 2.89 -15.05 -12.54
N VAL A 141 3.57 -13.96 -12.90
CA VAL A 141 2.95 -12.69 -13.28
C VAL A 141 2.70 -12.76 -14.77
N GLU A 142 1.44 -13.01 -15.15
CA GLU A 142 1.04 -13.16 -16.55
C GLU A 142 0.83 -11.80 -17.21
N ASP A 143 0.26 -10.85 -16.43
CA ASP A 143 0.01 -9.47 -16.83
C ASP A 143 0.08 -8.57 -15.57
N TYR A 144 0.06 -7.26 -15.72
CA TYR A 144 0.14 -6.28 -14.62
C TYR A 144 -0.94 -6.47 -13.53
N THR A 145 -2.05 -7.12 -13.87
CA THR A 145 -3.17 -7.37 -12.96
C THR A 145 -3.53 -8.86 -12.84
N LYS A 146 -2.71 -9.74 -13.41
CA LYS A 146 -3.02 -11.19 -13.44
C LYS A 146 -1.88 -12.01 -12.85
N PHE A 147 -2.12 -12.56 -11.68
CA PHE A 147 -1.16 -13.24 -10.84
C PHE A 147 -1.59 -14.70 -10.58
N ASN A 148 -0.74 -15.66 -10.90
CA ASN A 148 -0.98 -17.07 -10.70
C ASN A 148 0.00 -17.63 -9.68
N VAL A 149 -0.45 -18.03 -8.50
CA VAL A 149 0.40 -18.63 -7.46
C VAL A 149 0.71 -20.06 -7.87
N LEU A 150 1.98 -20.35 -8.11
CA LEU A 150 2.48 -21.67 -8.50
C LEU A 150 2.89 -22.53 -7.30
N GLY A 151 3.27 -21.91 -6.17
CA GLY A 151 3.69 -22.59 -4.95
C GLY A 151 3.69 -21.67 -3.74
N LYS A 152 3.53 -22.25 -2.56
CA LYS A 152 3.55 -21.60 -1.25
C LYS A 152 4.45 -22.39 -0.31
#